data_af8543a802a13aeaea765de34d5ae495
#
_entry.id   af8543a802a13aeaea765de34d5ae495
#
_cell.length_a   1.000
_cell.length_b   1.000
_cell.length_c   1.000
_cell.angle_alpha   90.00
_cell.angle_beta   90.00
_cell.angle_gamma   90.00
#
_symmetry.space_group_name_H-M   'P 1'
#
loop_
_entity.id
_entity.type
_entity.pdbx_description
1 polymer ?
#
loop_
_entity_poly.entity_id
_entity_poly.type
_entity_poly.pdbx_seq_one_letter_code
_entity_poly.pdbx_strand_id
1 'polypeptide(L)'
;MNTLKALSLVILLFFFSVEAGAQAPRRRAGRRPAAANPAAPQPVSQPQPDIVAPDTGAPSAPIALATVNGESITTANLDPKVRAEVEALDARITEARKQVVELQVNTLLLESEAAKRKTNPQQLYNLEIAKKVTEPTAAEIDQFIEDNRAQVNQTDPASLRQQVVDYLKAAREAQITDSFLKRLRVSNQIINVAPARSGLPPGTVIVTVGGLPITAGTIDERLKPIVYKLRLNTYQLAEQALDVTINDMLLLAEASRLNVPPEEIVRKEITEKIRPPTEAEIAKFYSENKARIPIELAAASNQIASYLQDQDRQRLETAFSKRLRAGANIRVLISEPALPVQSISVDDDPSRGDAKAPVTIVEFTDFQCPSCAAMQPVLEEILKSYGNKVRLVVRDFPLARHENARKAAEAANAANAQGKFFEYTALLFKRQDKLDPASLKQYATELGLNRARFDLELDGGKYAAEVKHDVDDGEMYGIDSTPAVFVNGVALREMSIEALRALIDRGLAAANSAPKLSSN
;
A
#
# COMPACT_ATOMS: atom_id res chain seq x y z
N MET A 1 18.18 10.33 2.74
CA MET A 1 16.90 9.95 3.37
C MET A 1 15.78 10.72 2.71
N ASN A 2 14.82 10.09 2.11
CA ASN A 2 13.48 10.59 1.75
C ASN A 2 13.27 11.47 0.52
N THR A 3 13.94 11.28 -0.58
CA THR A 3 13.79 12.24 -1.66
C THR A 3 12.91 11.77 -2.81
N LEU A 4 12.89 10.49 -3.11
CA LEU A 4 11.82 9.92 -3.93
C LEU A 4 10.56 9.61 -3.11
N LYS A 5 10.69 9.29 -1.80
CA LYS A 5 9.52 9.22 -0.90
C LYS A 5 8.77 10.54 -0.81
N ALA A 6 9.44 11.68 -0.82
CA ALA A 6 8.75 12.96 -0.85
C ALA A 6 8.06 13.17 -2.20
N LEU A 7 8.65 12.76 -3.31
CA LEU A 7 7.99 12.81 -4.61
C LEU A 7 6.87 11.77 -4.74
N SER A 8 7.08 10.55 -4.25
CA SER A 8 6.05 9.49 -4.22
C SER A 8 5.02 9.72 -3.10
N LEU A 9 5.43 10.23 -1.93
CA LEU A 9 4.53 10.49 -0.80
C LEU A 9 3.63 11.71 -1.03
N VAL A 10 4.13 12.75 -1.69
CA VAL A 10 3.31 13.89 -2.11
C VAL A 10 2.23 13.46 -3.11
N ILE A 11 2.53 12.49 -3.96
CA ILE A 11 1.56 11.91 -4.90
C ILE A 11 0.62 10.91 -4.20
N LEU A 12 1.11 10.13 -3.22
CA LEU A 12 0.31 9.18 -2.43
C LEU A 12 -0.61 9.86 -1.39
N LEU A 13 -0.23 11.02 -0.83
CA LEU A 13 -1.10 11.78 0.08
C LEU A 13 -2.33 12.36 -0.61
N PHE A 14 -2.32 12.53 -1.93
CA PHE A 14 -3.53 12.85 -2.69
C PHE A 14 -4.49 11.66 -2.87
N PHE A 15 -4.05 10.42 -2.64
CA PHE A 15 -4.91 9.24 -2.74
C PHE A 15 -5.81 9.00 -1.51
N PHE A 16 -5.54 9.61 -0.36
CA PHE A 16 -6.26 9.35 0.89
C PHE A 16 -7.13 10.51 1.39
N SER A 17 -7.28 11.59 0.61
CA SER A 17 -8.29 12.61 0.92
C SER A 17 -9.65 12.20 0.35
N VAL A 18 -10.19 11.08 0.81
CA VAL A 18 -11.63 10.83 0.70
C VAL A 18 -12.31 11.55 1.86
N GLU A 19 -13.03 12.58 1.51
CA GLU A 19 -13.85 13.43 2.37
C GLU A 19 -14.70 12.62 3.35
N ALA A 20 -14.42 12.77 4.63
CA ALA A 20 -15.41 12.56 5.67
C ALA A 20 -16.36 13.76 5.65
N GLY A 21 -17.35 13.71 4.78
CA GLY A 21 -18.42 14.69 4.70
C GLY A 21 -19.29 14.69 5.95
N ALA A 22 -18.92 15.47 6.96
CA ALA A 22 -19.79 15.79 8.07
C ALA A 22 -20.74 16.92 7.65
N GLN A 23 -22.01 16.60 7.46
CA GLN A 23 -23.08 17.57 7.28
C GLN A 23 -23.28 18.37 8.57
N ALA A 24 -23.01 19.67 8.55
CA ALA A 24 -23.42 20.59 9.58
C ALA A 24 -24.82 21.19 9.27
N PRO A 25 -25.68 21.39 10.28
CA PRO A 25 -27.05 21.82 10.07
C PRO A 25 -27.14 23.32 9.70
N ARG A 26 -27.91 23.61 8.65
CA ARG A 26 -28.23 24.99 8.23
C ARG A 26 -29.02 25.73 9.29
N ARG A 27 -28.44 26.77 9.92
CA ARG A 27 -29.18 27.84 10.62
C ARG A 27 -29.44 28.99 9.66
N ARG A 28 -30.73 29.32 9.50
CA ARG A 28 -31.19 30.55 8.86
C ARG A 28 -30.76 31.77 9.71
N ALA A 29 -30.13 32.75 9.06
CA ALA A 29 -29.99 34.08 9.62
C ALA A 29 -30.28 35.13 8.54
N GLY A 30 -30.97 36.18 8.93
CA GLY A 30 -31.70 37.14 8.13
C GLY A 30 -30.83 38.15 7.35
N ARG A 31 -31.49 38.68 6.32
CA ARG A 31 -31.04 39.77 5.46
C ARG A 31 -30.87 41.09 6.26
N ARG A 32 -29.76 41.76 6.00
CA ARG A 32 -29.66 43.23 6.01
C ARG A 32 -28.81 43.69 4.82
N PRO A 33 -29.14 44.84 4.19
CA PRO A 33 -28.53 45.24 2.93
C PRO A 33 -27.21 45.97 3.15
N ALA A 34 -26.20 45.67 2.28
CA ALA A 34 -24.93 46.35 2.29
C ALA A 34 -24.85 47.37 1.14
N ALA A 35 -24.22 48.50 1.45
CA ALA A 35 -23.98 49.64 0.59
C ALA A 35 -22.97 49.34 -0.51
N ALA A 36 -23.14 50.02 -1.64
CA ALA A 36 -22.27 49.94 -2.82
C ALA A 36 -20.90 50.56 -2.58
N ASN A 37 -19.86 49.88 -3.07
CA ASN A 37 -18.51 50.43 -3.26
C ASN A 37 -18.00 50.15 -4.66
N PRO A 38 -17.18 51.04 -5.25
CA PRO A 38 -17.00 51.13 -6.69
C PRO A 38 -16.04 50.09 -7.27
N ALA A 39 -16.23 49.81 -8.57
CA ALA A 39 -15.58 48.81 -9.39
C ALA A 39 -14.04 48.90 -9.43
N ALA A 40 -13.38 47.76 -9.16
CA ALA A 40 -12.00 47.53 -9.54
C ALA A 40 -11.91 46.97 -11.00
N PRO A 41 -10.85 47.27 -11.75
CA PRO A 41 -10.74 46.86 -13.14
C PRO A 41 -10.61 45.35 -13.31
N GLN A 42 -11.36 44.79 -14.26
CA GLN A 42 -11.34 43.38 -14.59
C GLN A 42 -10.02 42.98 -15.24
N PRO A 43 -9.41 41.85 -14.89
CA PRO A 43 -8.29 41.31 -15.65
C PRO A 43 -8.79 40.69 -16.97
N VAL A 44 -8.04 40.96 -18.03
CA VAL A 44 -8.25 40.44 -19.38
C VAL A 44 -8.22 38.91 -19.34
N SER A 45 -9.29 38.28 -19.79
CA SER A 45 -9.42 36.84 -19.95
C SER A 45 -8.44 36.30 -20.97
N GLN A 46 -7.47 35.50 -20.54
CA GLN A 46 -6.71 34.63 -21.44
C GLN A 46 -7.61 33.47 -21.89
N PRO A 47 -7.47 32.98 -23.14
CA PRO A 47 -8.25 31.83 -23.58
C PRO A 47 -7.87 30.59 -22.75
N GLN A 48 -8.84 30.05 -22.04
CA GLN A 48 -8.72 28.75 -21.40
C GLN A 48 -8.65 27.68 -22.50
N PRO A 49 -7.77 26.66 -22.37
CA PRO A 49 -7.86 25.50 -23.24
C PRO A 49 -9.21 24.82 -22.99
N ASP A 50 -9.87 24.43 -24.06
CA ASP A 50 -11.13 23.70 -24.06
C ASP A 50 -11.01 22.49 -23.11
N ILE A 51 -11.60 22.61 -21.93
CA ILE A 51 -11.85 21.47 -21.05
C ILE A 51 -12.97 20.69 -21.75
N VAL A 52 -12.59 19.66 -22.49
CA VAL A 52 -13.53 18.64 -22.93
C VAL A 52 -14.18 18.12 -21.65
N ALA A 53 -15.46 18.42 -21.49
CA ALA A 53 -16.26 17.89 -20.39
C ALA A 53 -16.04 16.37 -20.35
N PRO A 54 -15.89 15.75 -19.15
CA PRO A 54 -15.81 14.30 -19.07
C PRO A 54 -17.08 13.76 -19.72
N ASP A 55 -16.89 12.85 -20.65
CA ASP A 55 -17.96 12.07 -21.25
C ASP A 55 -18.78 11.46 -20.10
N THR A 56 -19.93 12.06 -19.82
CA THR A 56 -20.90 11.51 -18.87
C THR A 56 -21.53 10.33 -19.59
N GLY A 57 -20.77 9.24 -19.66
CA GLY A 57 -21.23 7.97 -20.19
C GLY A 57 -22.56 7.62 -19.52
N ALA A 58 -23.52 7.19 -20.32
CA ALA A 58 -24.78 6.63 -19.84
C ALA A 58 -24.49 5.66 -18.68
N PRO A 59 -25.34 5.61 -17.62
CA PRO A 59 -25.09 4.73 -16.49
C PRO A 59 -24.85 3.32 -17.01
N SER A 60 -23.69 2.76 -16.71
CA SER A 60 -23.33 1.42 -17.12
C SER A 60 -24.39 0.45 -16.58
N ALA A 61 -24.80 -0.52 -17.39
CA ALA A 61 -25.78 -1.52 -16.95
C ALA A 61 -25.31 -2.14 -15.62
N PRO A 62 -26.23 -2.40 -14.65
CA PRO A 62 -25.87 -2.96 -13.37
C PRO A 62 -25.10 -4.27 -13.53
N ILE A 63 -23.95 -4.39 -12.86
CA ILE A 63 -23.09 -5.58 -12.91
C ILE A 63 -23.72 -6.68 -12.07
N ALA A 64 -23.88 -7.88 -12.62
CA ALA A 64 -24.37 -9.05 -11.89
C ALA A 64 -23.28 -9.55 -10.92
N LEU A 65 -23.64 -9.69 -9.64
CA LEU A 65 -22.73 -10.07 -8.55
C LEU A 65 -22.98 -11.51 -8.06
N ALA A 66 -24.24 -11.93 -8.02
CA ALA A 66 -24.66 -13.28 -7.62
C ALA A 66 -26.04 -13.62 -8.14
N THR A 67 -26.43 -14.89 -8.01
CA THR A 67 -27.82 -15.34 -8.09
C THR A 67 -28.20 -16.07 -6.81
N VAL A 68 -29.43 -15.85 -6.33
CA VAL A 68 -29.99 -16.52 -5.14
C VAL A 68 -31.36 -17.08 -5.53
N ASN A 69 -31.52 -18.40 -5.51
CA ASN A 69 -32.75 -19.09 -5.91
C ASN A 69 -33.27 -18.69 -7.30
N GLY A 70 -32.35 -18.31 -8.21
CA GLY A 70 -32.68 -17.86 -9.56
C GLY A 70 -32.88 -16.35 -9.72
N GLU A 71 -32.98 -15.58 -8.63
CA GLU A 71 -32.98 -14.11 -8.64
C GLU A 71 -31.57 -13.55 -8.73
N SER A 72 -31.37 -12.53 -9.57
CA SER A 72 -30.07 -11.89 -9.77
C SER A 72 -29.87 -10.75 -8.80
N ILE A 73 -28.72 -10.76 -8.11
CA ILE A 73 -28.21 -9.63 -7.34
C ILE A 73 -27.21 -8.89 -8.23
N THR A 74 -27.42 -7.59 -8.37
CA THR A 74 -26.55 -6.68 -9.15
C THR A 74 -26.01 -5.56 -8.28
N THR A 75 -25.12 -4.73 -8.82
CA THR A 75 -24.62 -3.52 -8.13
C THR A 75 -25.77 -2.59 -7.70
N ALA A 76 -26.92 -2.60 -8.38
CA ALA A 76 -28.09 -1.80 -8.01
C ALA A 76 -28.72 -2.21 -6.66
N ASN A 77 -28.51 -3.44 -6.22
CA ASN A 77 -29.03 -3.97 -4.95
C ASN A 77 -28.11 -3.66 -3.74
N LEU A 78 -26.90 -3.16 -3.99
CA LEU A 78 -25.95 -2.80 -2.93
C LEU A 78 -26.29 -1.45 -2.28
N ASP A 79 -25.75 -1.24 -1.08
CA ASP A 79 -25.76 0.09 -0.47
C ASP A 79 -25.26 1.16 -1.46
N PRO A 80 -25.89 2.34 -1.54
CA PRO A 80 -25.54 3.36 -2.53
C PRO A 80 -24.09 3.81 -2.50
N LYS A 81 -23.43 3.83 -1.33
CA LYS A 81 -22.01 4.19 -1.21
C LYS A 81 -21.11 3.10 -1.76
N VAL A 82 -21.40 1.84 -1.42
CA VAL A 82 -20.66 0.68 -1.95
C VAL A 82 -20.83 0.58 -3.46
N ARG A 83 -22.04 0.78 -3.95
CA ARG A 83 -22.32 0.79 -5.39
C ARG A 83 -21.49 1.84 -6.12
N ALA A 84 -21.45 3.08 -5.60
CA ALA A 84 -20.66 4.16 -6.18
C ALA A 84 -19.18 3.83 -6.24
N GLU A 85 -18.62 3.21 -5.19
CA GLU A 85 -17.21 2.77 -5.16
C GLU A 85 -16.91 1.66 -6.17
N VAL A 86 -17.83 0.69 -6.33
CA VAL A 86 -17.68 -0.41 -7.30
C VAL A 86 -17.75 0.12 -8.73
N GLU A 87 -18.71 0.99 -9.02
CA GLU A 87 -18.92 1.57 -10.35
C GLU A 87 -17.81 2.57 -10.73
N ALA A 88 -17.13 3.19 -9.75
CA ALA A 88 -16.01 4.11 -9.98
C ALA A 88 -14.68 3.41 -10.30
N LEU A 89 -14.58 2.09 -10.23
CA LEU A 89 -13.30 1.36 -10.35
C LEU A 89 -12.54 1.71 -11.63
N ASP A 90 -13.20 1.69 -12.79
CA ASP A 90 -12.55 1.96 -14.09
C ASP A 90 -12.08 3.42 -14.21
N ALA A 91 -12.84 4.36 -13.66
CA ALA A 91 -12.44 5.76 -13.58
C ALA A 91 -11.20 5.93 -12.67
N ARG A 92 -11.16 5.24 -11.53
CA ARG A 92 -10.01 5.24 -10.61
C ARG A 92 -8.77 4.62 -11.26
N ILE A 93 -8.90 3.54 -12.01
CA ILE A 93 -7.79 2.94 -12.78
C ILE A 93 -7.29 3.91 -13.86
N THR A 94 -8.20 4.59 -14.54
CA THR A 94 -7.85 5.59 -15.56
C THR A 94 -7.09 6.77 -14.94
N GLU A 95 -7.54 7.24 -13.78
CA GLU A 95 -6.87 8.32 -13.06
C GLU A 95 -5.49 7.89 -12.54
N ALA A 96 -5.38 6.68 -11.97
CA ALA A 96 -4.11 6.11 -11.56
C ALA A 96 -3.12 6.03 -12.74
N ARG A 97 -3.58 5.67 -13.95
CA ARG A 97 -2.77 5.66 -15.16
C ARG A 97 -2.21 7.04 -15.49
N LYS A 98 -3.04 8.09 -15.45
CA LYS A 98 -2.59 9.46 -15.69
C LYS A 98 -1.52 9.88 -14.69
N GLN A 99 -1.71 9.54 -13.41
CA GLN A 99 -0.75 9.86 -12.35
C GLN A 99 0.57 9.12 -12.52
N VAL A 100 0.56 7.85 -12.94
CA VAL A 100 1.80 7.11 -13.26
C VAL A 100 2.52 7.73 -14.45
N VAL A 101 1.80 8.19 -15.49
CA VAL A 101 2.42 8.92 -16.62
C VAL A 101 3.07 10.21 -16.12
N GLU A 102 2.37 11.01 -15.32
CA GLU A 102 2.90 12.25 -14.74
C GLU A 102 4.14 12.00 -13.86
N LEU A 103 4.10 10.95 -13.05
CA LEU A 103 5.26 10.55 -12.24
C LEU A 103 6.45 10.20 -13.13
N GLN A 104 6.24 9.41 -14.19
CA GLN A 104 7.30 9.03 -15.12
C GLN A 104 7.89 10.23 -15.87
N VAL A 105 7.03 11.18 -16.27
CA VAL A 105 7.47 12.45 -16.87
C VAL A 105 8.37 13.21 -15.89
N ASN A 106 7.96 13.34 -14.63
CA ASN A 106 8.73 14.04 -13.60
C ASN A 106 10.07 13.34 -13.32
N THR A 107 10.09 12.01 -13.28
CA THR A 107 11.33 11.22 -13.12
C THR A 107 12.32 11.53 -14.25
N LEU A 108 11.89 11.44 -15.52
CA LEU A 108 12.75 11.73 -16.66
C LEU A 108 13.23 13.20 -16.71
N LEU A 109 12.41 14.15 -16.27
CA LEU A 109 12.82 15.54 -16.15
C LEU A 109 13.96 15.72 -15.13
N LEU A 110 13.86 15.06 -13.97
CA LEU A 110 14.89 15.12 -12.93
C LEU A 110 16.17 14.41 -13.37
N GLU A 111 16.07 13.24 -13.98
CA GLU A 111 17.21 12.50 -14.51
C GLU A 111 17.94 13.29 -15.60
N SER A 112 17.19 13.83 -16.57
CA SER A 112 17.73 14.66 -17.63
C SER A 112 18.45 15.90 -17.10
N GLU A 113 17.85 16.60 -16.15
CA GLU A 113 18.47 17.79 -15.54
C GLU A 113 19.70 17.44 -14.71
N ALA A 114 19.66 16.33 -13.96
CA ALA A 114 20.81 15.84 -13.21
C ALA A 114 21.97 15.50 -14.15
N ALA A 115 21.70 14.82 -15.27
CA ALA A 115 22.70 14.52 -16.29
C ALA A 115 23.32 15.78 -16.91
N LYS A 116 22.50 16.80 -17.25
CA LYS A 116 22.97 18.10 -17.76
C LYS A 116 23.91 18.79 -16.77
N ARG A 117 23.64 18.69 -15.46
CA ARG A 117 24.46 19.29 -14.40
C ARG A 117 25.60 18.39 -13.94
N LYS A 118 25.83 17.24 -14.57
CA LYS A 118 26.84 16.24 -14.20
C LYS A 118 26.73 15.82 -12.72
N THR A 119 25.51 15.59 -12.27
CA THR A 119 25.15 15.17 -10.93
C THR A 119 24.15 14.00 -11.01
N ASN A 120 23.67 13.52 -9.87
CA ASN A 120 22.60 12.53 -9.81
C ASN A 120 21.29 13.17 -9.30
N PRO A 121 20.12 12.52 -9.51
CA PRO A 121 18.83 13.05 -9.08
C PRO A 121 18.75 13.37 -7.59
N GLN A 122 19.45 12.59 -6.72
CA GLN A 122 19.52 12.82 -5.28
C GLN A 122 20.22 14.12 -4.92
N GLN A 123 21.39 14.36 -5.52
CA GLN A 123 22.14 15.61 -5.30
C GLN A 123 21.37 16.81 -5.84
N LEU A 124 20.73 16.64 -7.00
CA LEU A 124 19.87 17.68 -7.58
C LEU A 124 18.71 18.04 -6.66
N TYR A 125 18.02 17.03 -6.11
CA TYR A 125 16.98 17.24 -5.12
C TYR A 125 17.50 17.97 -3.88
N ASN A 126 18.62 17.54 -3.31
CA ASN A 126 19.19 18.17 -2.14
C ASN A 126 19.51 19.66 -2.37
N LEU A 127 20.00 20.01 -3.56
CA LEU A 127 20.34 21.39 -3.93
C LEU A 127 19.12 22.25 -4.20
N GLU A 128 18.16 21.72 -4.95
CA GLU A 128 17.04 22.50 -5.47
C GLU A 128 15.81 22.48 -4.57
N ILE A 129 15.69 21.48 -3.69
CA ILE A 129 14.52 21.26 -2.85
C ILE A 129 14.91 21.22 -1.38
N ALA A 130 15.55 20.16 -0.91
CA ALA A 130 15.73 19.89 0.53
C ALA A 130 16.40 21.06 1.28
N LYS A 131 17.46 21.67 0.72
CA LYS A 131 18.14 22.81 1.33
C LYS A 131 17.33 24.11 1.35
N LYS A 132 16.23 24.17 0.58
CA LYS A 132 15.36 25.34 0.51
C LYS A 132 14.12 25.22 1.42
N VAL A 133 13.90 24.04 1.98
CA VAL A 133 12.83 23.82 2.97
C VAL A 133 13.24 24.47 4.29
N THR A 134 12.51 25.51 4.68
CA THR A 134 12.71 26.22 5.95
C THR A 134 11.94 25.58 7.07
N GLU A 135 12.46 25.64 8.30
CA GLU A 135 11.70 25.24 9.48
C GLU A 135 10.49 26.15 9.69
N PRO A 136 9.33 25.59 10.05
CA PRO A 136 8.18 26.42 10.40
C PRO A 136 8.43 27.17 11.72
N THR A 137 7.99 28.42 11.77
CA THR A 137 8.08 29.24 12.98
C THR A 137 7.08 28.79 14.03
N ALA A 138 7.33 29.13 15.30
CA ALA A 138 6.39 28.83 16.39
C ALA A 138 4.99 29.43 16.12
N ALA A 139 4.94 30.64 15.56
CA ALA A 139 3.68 31.30 15.22
C ALA A 139 2.89 30.56 14.13
N GLU A 140 3.54 30.03 13.09
CA GLU A 140 2.90 29.23 12.05
C GLU A 140 2.35 27.91 12.60
N ILE A 141 3.09 27.27 13.51
CA ILE A 141 2.65 26.04 14.17
C ILE A 141 1.41 26.32 15.04
N ASP A 142 1.46 27.37 15.85
CA ASP A 142 0.35 27.74 16.74
C ASP A 142 -0.90 28.13 15.93
N GLN A 143 -0.74 28.90 14.86
CA GLN A 143 -1.83 29.27 13.95
C GLN A 143 -2.45 28.02 13.30
N PHE A 144 -1.63 27.09 12.79
CA PHE A 144 -2.12 25.86 12.17
C PHE A 144 -2.92 25.00 13.16
N ILE A 145 -2.46 24.87 14.41
CA ILE A 145 -3.16 24.13 15.47
C ILE A 145 -4.51 24.79 15.78
N GLU A 146 -4.55 26.12 15.87
CA GLU A 146 -5.78 26.86 16.16
C GLU A 146 -6.80 26.72 15.01
N ASP A 147 -6.36 26.89 13.75
CA ASP A 147 -7.22 26.79 12.57
C ASP A 147 -7.82 25.37 12.41
N ASN A 148 -7.13 24.34 12.91
CA ASN A 148 -7.54 22.94 12.81
C ASN A 148 -8.02 22.35 14.14
N ARG A 149 -8.29 23.16 15.15
CA ARG A 149 -8.61 22.74 16.53
C ARG A 149 -9.76 21.74 16.63
N ALA A 150 -10.75 21.85 15.75
CA ALA A 150 -11.89 20.94 15.71
C ALA A 150 -11.54 19.51 15.21
N GLN A 151 -10.41 19.36 14.54
CA GLN A 151 -9.94 18.07 13.97
C GLN A 151 -8.85 17.42 14.84
N VAL A 152 -8.30 18.18 15.78
CA VAL A 152 -7.25 17.72 16.69
C VAL A 152 -7.86 17.00 17.88
N ASN A 153 -7.99 15.69 17.81
CA ASN A 153 -8.46 14.85 18.92
C ASN A 153 -7.27 14.51 19.85
N GLN A 154 -7.39 14.92 21.12
CA GLN A 154 -6.68 14.43 22.35
C GLN A 154 -5.29 13.80 22.15
N THR A 155 -4.40 14.45 21.42
CA THR A 155 -3.01 14.01 21.30
C THR A 155 -2.16 14.79 22.32
N ASP A 156 -1.13 14.16 22.88
CA ASP A 156 -0.13 14.86 23.70
C ASP A 156 0.36 16.13 22.98
N PRO A 157 0.37 17.29 23.66
CA PRO A 157 0.69 18.57 23.02
C PRO A 157 2.08 18.60 22.34
N ALA A 158 3.07 17.91 22.90
CA ALA A 158 4.42 17.85 22.32
C ALA A 158 4.44 17.04 21.02
N SER A 159 3.78 15.87 21.02
CA SER A 159 3.62 15.02 19.84
C SER A 159 2.84 15.72 18.74
N LEU A 160 1.77 16.45 19.09
CA LEU A 160 0.99 17.25 18.14
C LEU A 160 1.86 18.32 17.46
N ARG A 161 2.63 19.09 18.23
CA ARG A 161 3.51 20.12 17.66
C ARG A 161 4.51 19.53 16.67
N GLN A 162 5.11 18.38 16.99
CA GLN A 162 6.03 17.70 16.07
C GLN A 162 5.32 17.25 14.79
N GLN A 163 4.12 16.69 14.88
CA GLN A 163 3.32 16.30 13.70
C GLN A 163 3.00 17.51 12.81
N VAL A 164 2.66 18.65 13.41
CA VAL A 164 2.42 19.91 12.67
C VAL A 164 3.68 20.43 12.00
N VAL A 165 4.84 20.38 12.69
CA VAL A 165 6.15 20.72 12.09
C VAL A 165 6.40 19.86 10.86
N ASP A 166 6.26 18.55 10.98
CA ASP A 166 6.51 17.61 9.89
C ASP A 166 5.56 17.84 8.72
N TYR A 167 4.27 18.10 9.00
CA TYR A 167 3.27 18.46 8.00
C TYR A 167 3.62 19.74 7.24
N LEU A 168 3.94 20.82 7.96
CA LEU A 168 4.27 22.12 7.35
C LEU A 168 5.56 22.04 6.53
N LYS A 169 6.56 21.26 6.99
CA LYS A 169 7.79 21.00 6.22
C LYS A 169 7.48 20.23 4.93
N ALA A 170 6.67 19.18 5.01
CA ALA A 170 6.26 18.40 3.85
C ALA A 170 5.48 19.26 2.84
N ALA A 171 4.59 20.14 3.31
CA ALA A 171 3.84 21.06 2.46
C ALA A 171 4.76 22.06 1.72
N ARG A 172 5.76 22.62 2.41
CA ARG A 172 6.79 23.50 1.79
C ARG A 172 7.63 22.75 0.77
N GLU A 173 8.06 21.55 1.11
CA GLU A 173 8.81 20.68 0.20
C GLU A 173 8.01 20.39 -1.08
N ALA A 174 6.73 20.06 -0.95
CA ALA A 174 5.84 19.84 -2.08
C ALA A 174 5.72 21.08 -2.97
N GLN A 175 5.56 22.28 -2.39
CA GLN A 175 5.47 23.53 -3.12
C GLN A 175 6.76 23.87 -3.87
N ILE A 176 7.93 23.68 -3.25
CA ILE A 176 9.24 23.90 -3.87
C ILE A 176 9.44 22.91 -5.02
N THR A 177 9.10 21.62 -4.79
CA THR A 177 9.18 20.55 -5.79
C THR A 177 8.31 20.86 -7.01
N ASP A 178 7.04 21.21 -6.80
CA ASP A 178 6.12 21.59 -7.87
C ASP A 178 6.66 22.77 -8.69
N SER A 179 7.15 23.80 -8.01
CA SER A 179 7.75 24.97 -8.66
C SER A 179 9.00 24.61 -9.46
N PHE A 180 9.82 23.67 -8.96
CA PHE A 180 11.01 23.20 -9.67
C PHE A 180 10.62 22.38 -10.91
N LEU A 181 9.71 21.42 -10.76
CA LEU A 181 9.21 20.61 -11.88
C LEU A 181 8.53 21.46 -12.96
N LYS A 182 7.75 22.48 -12.59
CA LYS A 182 7.17 23.43 -13.55
C LYS A 182 8.24 24.14 -14.37
N ARG A 183 9.35 24.57 -13.75
CA ARG A 183 10.48 25.16 -14.49
C ARG A 183 11.13 24.15 -15.43
N LEU A 184 11.33 22.90 -15.00
CA LEU A 184 11.89 21.85 -15.84
C LEU A 184 10.99 21.52 -17.03
N ARG A 185 9.66 21.55 -16.85
CA ARG A 185 8.68 21.34 -17.93
C ARG A 185 8.77 22.42 -19.00
N VAL A 186 8.98 23.67 -18.61
CA VAL A 186 9.16 24.79 -19.57
C VAL A 186 10.47 24.66 -20.34
N SER A 187 11.55 24.18 -19.70
CA SER A 187 12.88 24.07 -20.32
C SER A 187 13.11 22.78 -21.11
N ASN A 188 12.20 21.82 -21.05
CA ASN A 188 12.28 20.53 -21.76
C ASN A 188 11.08 20.36 -22.68
N GLN A 189 11.33 19.79 -23.87
CA GLN A 189 10.26 19.46 -24.79
C GLN A 189 9.49 18.23 -24.32
N ILE A 190 8.22 18.42 -23.97
CA ILE A 190 7.29 17.34 -23.64
C ILE A 190 6.28 17.22 -24.77
N ILE A 191 6.20 16.07 -25.41
CA ILE A 191 5.29 15.81 -26.53
C ILE A 191 4.39 14.63 -26.15
N ASN A 192 3.09 14.85 -26.06
CA ASN A 192 2.09 13.81 -25.96
C ASN A 192 1.92 13.17 -27.34
N VAL A 193 2.26 11.88 -27.47
CA VAL A 193 2.25 11.14 -28.74
C VAL A 193 0.96 10.35 -28.90
N ALA A 194 0.50 9.71 -27.83
CA ALA A 194 -0.73 8.94 -27.82
C ALA A 194 -1.49 9.11 -26.49
N PRO A 195 -2.82 8.94 -26.48
CA PRO A 195 -3.58 8.97 -25.24
C PRO A 195 -3.16 7.81 -24.32
N ALA A 196 -2.99 8.09 -23.04
CA ALA A 196 -2.62 7.09 -22.03
C ALA A 196 -3.83 6.21 -21.67
N ARG A 197 -4.18 5.26 -22.52
CA ARG A 197 -5.27 4.30 -22.32
C ARG A 197 -4.75 2.87 -22.12
N SER A 198 -5.57 1.99 -21.56
CA SER A 198 -5.27 0.56 -21.45
C SER A 198 -5.31 -0.15 -22.82
N GLY A 199 -4.65 -1.31 -22.92
CA GLY A 199 -4.69 -2.17 -24.10
C GLY A 199 -3.87 -1.69 -25.30
N LEU A 200 -2.97 -0.72 -25.11
CA LEU A 200 -2.01 -0.33 -26.16
C LEU A 200 -0.88 -1.38 -26.23
N PRO A 201 -0.31 -1.62 -27.43
CA PRO A 201 0.90 -2.43 -27.56
C PRO A 201 2.02 -1.89 -26.65
N PRO A 202 2.81 -2.73 -25.97
CA PRO A 202 3.80 -2.28 -24.99
C PRO A 202 4.83 -1.27 -25.53
N GLY A 203 5.21 -1.38 -26.79
CA GLY A 203 6.14 -0.44 -27.45
C GLY A 203 5.53 0.89 -27.88
N THR A 204 4.22 1.11 -27.69
CA THR A 204 3.56 2.38 -28.07
C THR A 204 4.09 3.52 -27.21
N VAL A 205 4.65 4.54 -27.83
CA VAL A 205 5.10 5.76 -27.14
C VAL A 205 3.88 6.59 -26.76
N ILE A 206 3.74 6.89 -25.48
CA ILE A 206 2.66 7.74 -24.93
C ILE A 206 3.13 9.20 -24.86
N VAL A 207 4.31 9.43 -24.30
CA VAL A 207 4.90 10.75 -24.10
C VAL A 207 6.39 10.69 -24.43
N THR A 208 6.96 11.76 -24.96
CA THR A 208 8.42 11.96 -25.00
C THR A 208 8.82 13.14 -24.13
N VAL A 209 9.92 13.01 -23.41
CA VAL A 209 10.49 14.06 -22.55
C VAL A 209 11.93 14.31 -22.99
N GLY A 210 12.20 15.46 -23.59
CA GLY A 210 13.53 15.76 -24.11
C GLY A 210 14.03 14.73 -25.13
N GLY A 211 13.13 14.12 -25.91
CA GLY A 211 13.41 13.06 -26.87
C GLY A 211 13.41 11.63 -26.30
N LEU A 212 13.37 11.46 -24.98
CA LEU A 212 13.29 10.13 -24.32
C LEU A 212 11.83 9.64 -24.29
N PRO A 213 11.53 8.42 -24.77
CA PRO A 213 10.17 7.92 -24.85
C PRO A 213 9.69 7.30 -23.53
N ILE A 214 8.43 7.55 -23.18
CA ILE A 214 7.67 6.81 -22.18
C ILE A 214 6.69 5.92 -22.94
N THR A 215 6.80 4.62 -22.77
CA THR A 215 5.98 3.63 -23.50
C THR A 215 4.80 3.12 -22.67
N ALA A 216 3.79 2.58 -23.36
CA ALA A 216 2.66 1.91 -22.72
C ALA A 216 3.11 0.76 -21.80
N GLY A 217 4.10 -0.03 -22.23
CA GLY A 217 4.66 -1.12 -21.43
C GLY A 217 5.25 -0.64 -20.10
N THR A 218 6.03 0.44 -20.12
CA THR A 218 6.60 1.06 -18.90
C THR A 218 5.49 1.48 -17.93
N ILE A 219 4.42 2.09 -18.45
CA ILE A 219 3.29 2.53 -17.62
C ILE A 219 2.50 1.32 -17.09
N ASP A 220 2.24 0.31 -17.93
CA ASP A 220 1.46 -0.85 -17.53
C ASP A 220 2.15 -1.68 -16.44
N GLU A 221 3.49 -1.85 -16.51
CA GLU A 221 4.25 -2.53 -15.45
C GLU A 221 4.10 -1.81 -14.10
N ARG A 222 4.28 -0.49 -14.08
CA ARG A 222 4.11 0.33 -12.86
C ARG A 222 2.68 0.35 -12.34
N LEU A 223 1.70 0.17 -13.20
CA LEU A 223 0.28 0.12 -12.84
C LEU A 223 -0.15 -1.22 -12.24
N LYS A 224 0.53 -2.32 -12.55
CA LYS A 224 0.12 -3.67 -12.08
C LYS A 224 -0.20 -3.73 -10.60
N PRO A 225 0.69 -3.31 -9.67
CA PRO A 225 0.40 -3.37 -8.24
C PRO A 225 -0.73 -2.42 -7.83
N ILE A 226 -0.81 -1.23 -8.43
CA ILE A 226 -1.84 -0.22 -8.14
C ILE A 226 -3.23 -0.75 -8.56
N VAL A 227 -3.34 -1.23 -9.80
CA VAL A 227 -4.60 -1.78 -10.34
C VAL A 227 -5.03 -3.01 -9.54
N TYR A 228 -4.08 -3.87 -9.17
CA TYR A 228 -4.38 -5.02 -8.32
C TYR A 228 -4.96 -4.58 -6.97
N LYS A 229 -4.33 -3.62 -6.29
CA LYS A 229 -4.81 -3.08 -5.00
C LYS A 229 -6.20 -2.44 -5.12
N LEU A 230 -6.44 -1.65 -6.17
CA LEU A 230 -7.75 -1.06 -6.45
C LEU A 230 -8.82 -2.14 -6.64
N ARG A 231 -8.54 -3.14 -7.48
CA ARG A 231 -9.47 -4.26 -7.75
C ARG A 231 -9.73 -5.10 -6.51
N LEU A 232 -8.69 -5.39 -5.72
CA LEU A 232 -8.82 -6.17 -4.49
C LEU A 232 -9.68 -5.44 -3.46
N ASN A 233 -9.42 -4.17 -3.22
CA ASN A 233 -10.22 -3.36 -2.29
C ASN A 233 -11.69 -3.28 -2.74
N THR A 234 -11.92 -3.08 -4.04
CA THR A 234 -13.27 -3.05 -4.60
C THR A 234 -13.97 -4.42 -4.50
N TYR A 235 -13.23 -5.51 -4.76
CA TYR A 235 -13.75 -6.87 -4.59
C TYR A 235 -14.16 -7.14 -3.15
N GLN A 236 -13.28 -6.84 -2.18
CA GLN A 236 -13.57 -7.05 -0.74
C GLN A 236 -14.79 -6.24 -0.28
N LEU A 237 -14.89 -5.00 -0.72
CA LEU A 237 -16.05 -4.14 -0.41
C LEU A 237 -17.34 -4.72 -1.02
N ALA A 238 -17.29 -5.13 -2.28
CA ALA A 238 -18.43 -5.74 -2.97
C ALA A 238 -18.82 -7.09 -2.35
N GLU A 239 -17.86 -7.93 -1.98
CA GLU A 239 -18.08 -9.24 -1.34
C GLU A 239 -18.79 -9.08 0.01
N GLN A 240 -18.31 -8.16 0.86
CA GLN A 240 -18.94 -7.89 2.15
C GLN A 240 -20.38 -7.38 1.99
N ALA A 241 -20.61 -6.44 1.08
CA ALA A 241 -21.94 -5.91 0.82
C ALA A 241 -22.88 -6.97 0.19
N LEU A 242 -22.32 -7.80 -0.69
CA LEU A 242 -23.05 -8.91 -1.30
C LEU A 242 -23.50 -9.93 -0.25
N ASP A 243 -22.63 -10.25 0.72
CA ASP A 243 -22.97 -11.17 1.81
C ASP A 243 -24.15 -10.65 2.67
N VAL A 244 -24.17 -9.35 2.96
CA VAL A 244 -25.30 -8.70 3.64
C VAL A 244 -26.56 -8.81 2.77
N THR A 245 -26.47 -8.43 1.50
CA THR A 245 -27.62 -8.46 0.56
C THR A 245 -28.20 -9.87 0.39
N ILE A 246 -27.35 -10.90 0.30
CA ILE A 246 -27.80 -12.30 0.23
C ILE A 246 -28.55 -12.68 1.50
N ASN A 247 -28.02 -12.34 2.68
CA ASN A 247 -28.66 -12.67 3.95
C ASN A 247 -30.02 -11.97 4.10
N ASP A 248 -30.13 -10.69 3.68
CA ASP A 248 -31.38 -9.94 3.70
C ASP A 248 -32.43 -10.56 2.76
N MET A 249 -32.03 -10.94 1.55
CA MET A 249 -32.93 -11.62 0.61
C MET A 249 -33.45 -12.97 1.17
N LEU A 250 -32.56 -13.75 1.78
CA LEU A 250 -32.94 -15.03 2.37
C LEU A 250 -33.82 -14.84 3.60
N LEU A 251 -33.58 -13.82 4.43
CA LEU A 251 -34.45 -13.47 5.55
C LEU A 251 -35.85 -13.06 5.08
N LEU A 252 -35.93 -12.21 4.05
CA LEU A 252 -37.21 -11.81 3.46
C LEU A 252 -37.98 -12.99 2.85
N ALA A 253 -37.27 -13.90 2.18
CA ALA A 253 -37.88 -15.12 1.63
C ALA A 253 -38.41 -16.02 2.76
N GLU A 254 -37.67 -16.18 3.84
CA GLU A 254 -38.12 -16.97 5.01
C GLU A 254 -39.30 -16.30 5.73
N ALA A 255 -39.28 -14.97 5.85
CA ALA A 255 -40.37 -14.19 6.42
C ALA A 255 -41.67 -14.36 5.61
N SER A 256 -41.56 -14.29 4.29
CA SER A 256 -42.68 -14.54 3.39
C SER A 256 -43.21 -15.98 3.51
N ARG A 257 -42.32 -16.97 3.58
CA ARG A 257 -42.66 -18.39 3.75
C ARG A 257 -43.43 -18.65 5.04
N LEU A 258 -43.01 -17.99 6.15
CA LEU A 258 -43.65 -18.13 7.46
C LEU A 258 -44.84 -17.20 7.69
N ASN A 259 -45.06 -16.27 6.78
CA ASN A 259 -46.07 -15.21 6.89
C ASN A 259 -45.93 -14.38 8.18
N VAL A 260 -44.70 -13.99 8.50
CA VAL A 260 -44.35 -13.13 9.65
C VAL A 260 -43.42 -12.01 9.21
N PRO A 261 -43.36 -10.88 9.95
CA PRO A 261 -42.38 -9.84 9.69
C PRO A 261 -40.94 -10.34 9.89
N PRO A 262 -39.95 -9.88 9.10
CA PRO A 262 -38.55 -10.28 9.25
C PRO A 262 -38.00 -10.02 10.65
N GLU A 263 -38.42 -8.93 11.30
CA GLU A 263 -38.00 -8.54 12.63
C GLU A 263 -38.42 -9.58 13.70
N GLU A 264 -39.54 -10.25 13.49
CA GLU A 264 -39.99 -11.30 14.39
C GLU A 264 -39.08 -12.53 14.32
N ILE A 265 -38.59 -12.86 13.13
CA ILE A 265 -37.62 -13.95 12.96
C ILE A 265 -36.30 -13.60 13.65
N VAL A 266 -35.78 -12.39 13.40
CA VAL A 266 -34.55 -11.90 14.04
C VAL A 266 -34.70 -11.90 15.57
N ARG A 267 -35.83 -11.44 16.08
CA ARG A 267 -36.12 -11.44 17.51
C ARG A 267 -36.05 -12.85 18.10
N LYS A 268 -36.74 -13.82 17.50
CA LYS A 268 -36.79 -15.20 17.98
C LYS A 268 -35.48 -15.96 17.82
N GLU A 269 -34.78 -15.73 16.72
CA GLU A 269 -33.60 -16.52 16.38
C GLU A 269 -32.30 -15.94 16.97
N ILE A 270 -32.28 -14.66 17.26
CA ILE A 270 -31.09 -13.94 17.74
C ILE A 270 -31.39 -13.27 19.08
N THR A 271 -32.25 -12.25 19.11
CA THR A 271 -32.38 -11.36 20.26
C THR A 271 -32.80 -12.09 21.55
N GLU A 272 -33.79 -12.96 21.47
CA GLU A 272 -34.30 -13.74 22.64
C GLU A 272 -33.35 -14.84 23.09
N LYS A 273 -32.36 -15.22 22.25
CA LYS A 273 -31.35 -16.22 22.57
C LYS A 273 -30.07 -15.64 23.18
N ILE A 274 -29.88 -14.33 23.10
CA ILE A 274 -28.74 -13.65 23.73
C ILE A 274 -28.97 -13.63 25.24
N ARG A 275 -28.04 -14.21 25.99
CA ARG A 275 -28.07 -14.15 27.44
C ARG A 275 -27.01 -13.21 28.01
N PRO A 276 -27.25 -12.54 29.11
CA PRO A 276 -26.21 -11.82 29.83
C PRO A 276 -25.09 -12.80 30.23
N PRO A 277 -23.82 -12.44 30.09
CA PRO A 277 -22.71 -13.24 30.56
C PRO A 277 -22.75 -13.31 32.11
N THR A 278 -22.38 -14.43 32.65
CA THR A 278 -22.26 -14.62 34.09
C THR A 278 -21.00 -13.95 34.62
N GLU A 279 -20.96 -13.64 35.92
CA GLU A 279 -19.76 -13.09 36.58
C GLU A 279 -18.54 -14.02 36.41
N ALA A 280 -18.75 -15.33 36.40
CA ALA A 280 -17.69 -16.31 36.17
C ALA A 280 -17.10 -16.22 34.74
N GLU A 281 -17.94 -16.01 33.73
CA GLU A 281 -17.48 -15.81 32.33
C GLU A 281 -16.70 -14.51 32.17
N ILE A 282 -17.18 -13.43 32.82
CA ILE A 282 -16.49 -12.14 32.85
C ILE A 282 -15.11 -12.25 33.51
N ALA A 283 -15.06 -12.90 34.69
CA ALA A 283 -13.82 -13.11 35.46
C ALA A 283 -12.84 -14.02 34.69
N LYS A 284 -13.33 -15.07 34.04
CA LYS A 284 -12.52 -15.93 33.17
C LYS A 284 -11.93 -15.17 32.03
N PHE A 285 -12.74 -14.41 31.26
CA PHE A 285 -12.26 -13.61 30.15
C PHE A 285 -11.19 -12.59 30.58
N TYR A 286 -11.42 -11.93 31.72
CA TYR A 286 -10.45 -10.98 32.27
C TYR A 286 -9.12 -11.67 32.61
N SER A 287 -9.16 -12.84 33.28
CA SER A 287 -7.95 -13.58 33.68
C SER A 287 -7.12 -14.02 32.46
N GLU A 288 -7.79 -14.49 31.41
CA GLU A 288 -7.15 -14.91 30.14
C GLU A 288 -6.56 -13.76 29.34
N ASN A 289 -7.08 -12.53 29.53
CA ASN A 289 -6.67 -11.34 28.80
C ASN A 289 -6.00 -10.27 29.68
N LYS A 290 -5.61 -10.59 30.91
CA LYS A 290 -5.08 -9.64 31.89
C LYS A 290 -3.91 -8.80 31.38
N ALA A 291 -3.04 -9.38 30.56
CA ALA A 291 -1.90 -8.67 29.96
C ALA A 291 -2.31 -7.54 28.97
N ARG A 292 -3.52 -7.61 28.45
CA ARG A 292 -4.08 -6.65 27.47
C ARG A 292 -5.08 -5.67 28.10
N ILE A 293 -5.56 -5.97 29.30
CA ILE A 293 -6.55 -5.15 30.03
C ILE A 293 -5.83 -4.48 31.21
N PRO A 294 -5.38 -3.22 31.07
CA PRO A 294 -4.54 -2.54 32.08
C PRO A 294 -5.33 -1.99 33.27
N ILE A 295 -6.64 -2.24 33.33
CA ILE A 295 -7.52 -1.76 34.40
C ILE A 295 -8.05 -2.94 35.24
N GLU A 296 -8.44 -2.68 36.48
CA GLU A 296 -8.97 -3.72 37.38
C GLU A 296 -10.31 -4.29 36.89
N LEU A 297 -10.59 -5.57 37.29
CA LEU A 297 -11.80 -6.29 36.87
C LEU A 297 -13.09 -5.52 37.13
N ALA A 298 -13.21 -4.86 38.27
CA ALA A 298 -14.42 -4.11 38.62
C ALA A 298 -14.70 -2.95 37.62
N ALA A 299 -13.65 -2.29 37.15
CA ALA A 299 -13.76 -1.22 36.14
C ALA A 299 -13.98 -1.75 34.72
N ALA A 300 -13.42 -2.92 34.38
CA ALA A 300 -13.53 -3.57 33.08
C ALA A 300 -14.83 -4.35 32.90
N SER A 301 -15.51 -4.73 33.98
CA SER A 301 -16.62 -5.70 33.99
C SER A 301 -17.73 -5.37 32.99
N ASN A 302 -18.21 -4.13 32.93
CA ASN A 302 -19.27 -3.73 32.01
C ASN A 302 -18.84 -3.80 30.54
N GLN A 303 -17.59 -3.43 30.25
CA GLN A 303 -17.05 -3.50 28.88
C GLN A 303 -16.87 -4.95 28.44
N ILE A 304 -16.38 -5.82 29.34
CA ILE A 304 -16.25 -7.25 29.08
C ILE A 304 -17.63 -7.87 28.88
N ALA A 305 -18.62 -7.52 29.70
CA ALA A 305 -19.98 -8.01 29.57
C ALA A 305 -20.59 -7.64 28.19
N SER A 306 -20.46 -6.39 27.78
CA SER A 306 -20.91 -5.94 26.46
C SER A 306 -20.18 -6.68 25.33
N TYR A 307 -18.87 -6.84 25.44
CA TYR A 307 -18.08 -7.56 24.46
C TYR A 307 -18.51 -9.04 24.31
N LEU A 308 -18.72 -9.73 25.42
CA LEU A 308 -19.19 -11.14 25.41
C LEU A 308 -20.62 -11.26 24.85
N GLN A 309 -21.50 -10.29 25.13
CA GLN A 309 -22.83 -10.26 24.50
C GLN A 309 -22.76 -10.04 23.00
N ASP A 310 -21.88 -9.15 22.52
CA ASP A 310 -21.69 -8.91 21.10
C ASP A 310 -21.10 -10.15 20.40
N GLN A 311 -20.18 -10.87 21.04
CA GLN A 311 -19.69 -12.16 20.55
C GLN A 311 -20.80 -13.21 20.45
N ASP A 312 -21.68 -13.30 21.46
CA ASP A 312 -22.80 -14.24 21.44
C ASP A 312 -23.79 -13.88 20.33
N ARG A 313 -24.07 -12.58 20.14
CA ARG A 313 -24.87 -12.07 19.02
C ARG A 313 -24.28 -12.48 17.68
N GLN A 314 -23.01 -12.23 17.44
CA GLN A 314 -22.31 -12.58 16.19
C GLN A 314 -22.35 -14.09 15.92
N ARG A 315 -22.19 -14.90 16.97
CA ARG A 315 -22.30 -16.36 16.89
C ARG A 315 -23.70 -16.79 16.44
N LEU A 316 -24.75 -16.21 17.03
CA LEU A 316 -26.14 -16.50 16.67
C LEU A 316 -26.49 -16.04 15.26
N GLU A 317 -26.07 -14.84 14.88
CA GLU A 317 -26.23 -14.28 13.51
C GLU A 317 -25.55 -15.18 12.49
N THR A 318 -24.31 -15.59 12.74
CA THR A 318 -23.56 -16.50 11.87
C THR A 318 -24.26 -17.85 11.72
N ALA A 319 -24.71 -18.43 12.83
CA ALA A 319 -25.41 -19.71 12.81
C ALA A 319 -26.76 -19.61 12.06
N PHE A 320 -27.48 -18.51 12.26
CA PHE A 320 -28.75 -18.25 11.57
C PHE A 320 -28.56 -18.05 10.07
N SER A 321 -27.61 -17.19 9.69
CA SER A 321 -27.25 -16.97 8.27
C SER A 321 -26.81 -18.29 7.59
N LYS A 322 -25.96 -19.09 8.25
CA LYS A 322 -25.55 -20.40 7.74
C LYS A 322 -26.75 -21.33 7.50
N ARG A 323 -27.74 -21.32 8.39
CA ARG A 323 -28.97 -22.12 8.24
C ARG A 323 -29.81 -21.67 7.06
N LEU A 324 -30.01 -20.36 6.88
CA LEU A 324 -30.74 -19.81 5.73
C LEU A 324 -30.04 -20.16 4.40
N ARG A 325 -28.73 -20.03 4.36
CA ARG A 325 -27.91 -20.32 3.17
C ARG A 325 -27.90 -21.81 2.81
N ALA A 326 -27.95 -22.71 3.79
CA ALA A 326 -27.95 -24.16 3.55
C ALA A 326 -29.16 -24.65 2.73
N GLY A 327 -30.28 -23.92 2.78
CA GLY A 327 -31.50 -24.24 2.01
C GLY A 327 -31.62 -23.49 0.68
N ALA A 328 -30.63 -22.68 0.30
CA ALA A 328 -30.69 -21.79 -0.85
C ALA A 328 -29.71 -22.19 -1.95
N ASN A 329 -30.10 -21.95 -3.21
CA ASN A 329 -29.20 -22.08 -4.35
C ASN A 329 -28.51 -20.71 -4.58
N ILE A 330 -27.27 -20.58 -4.09
CA ILE A 330 -26.47 -19.36 -4.17
C ILE A 330 -25.32 -19.60 -5.14
N ARG A 331 -25.20 -18.72 -6.16
CA ARG A 331 -24.06 -18.70 -7.08
C ARG A 331 -23.44 -17.31 -7.10
N VAL A 332 -22.25 -17.16 -6.51
CA VAL A 332 -21.47 -15.93 -6.57
C VAL A 332 -20.78 -15.84 -7.94
N LEU A 333 -20.85 -14.68 -8.58
CA LEU A 333 -20.32 -14.41 -9.93
C LEU A 333 -19.07 -13.55 -9.91
N ILE A 334 -18.79 -12.83 -8.81
CA ILE A 334 -17.54 -12.11 -8.61
C ILE A 334 -16.46 -13.06 -8.10
N SER A 335 -15.22 -12.77 -8.46
CA SER A 335 -14.07 -13.53 -7.98
C SER A 335 -12.95 -12.59 -7.57
N GLU A 336 -12.14 -13.04 -6.62
CA GLU A 336 -10.95 -12.31 -6.21
C GLU A 336 -10.02 -12.07 -7.42
N PRO A 337 -9.47 -10.84 -7.58
CA PRO A 337 -8.56 -10.55 -8.67
C PRO A 337 -7.29 -11.41 -8.58
N ALA A 338 -6.86 -11.94 -9.72
CA ALA A 338 -5.63 -12.70 -9.79
C ALA A 338 -4.41 -11.85 -9.42
N LEU A 339 -3.47 -12.45 -8.70
CA LEU A 339 -2.21 -11.79 -8.36
C LEU A 339 -1.46 -11.41 -9.65
N PRO A 340 -0.95 -10.18 -9.76
CA PRO A 340 -0.16 -9.78 -10.90
C PRO A 340 1.18 -10.52 -10.91
N VAL A 341 1.64 -10.91 -12.08
CA VAL A 341 3.02 -11.32 -12.30
C VAL A 341 3.81 -10.08 -12.66
N GLN A 342 4.77 -9.73 -11.84
CA GLN A 342 5.63 -8.56 -12.01
C GLN A 342 7.01 -9.00 -12.50
N SER A 343 7.67 -8.17 -13.30
CA SER A 343 9.06 -8.39 -13.73
C SER A 343 9.99 -7.86 -12.63
N ILE A 344 10.25 -8.68 -11.62
CA ILE A 344 11.15 -8.31 -10.52
C ILE A 344 12.59 -8.44 -10.98
N SER A 345 13.38 -7.37 -10.87
CA SER A 345 14.83 -7.40 -11.15
C SER A 345 15.56 -8.31 -10.15
N VAL A 346 16.59 -8.97 -10.64
CA VAL A 346 17.48 -9.84 -9.86
C VAL A 346 18.95 -9.57 -10.16
N ASP A 347 19.26 -8.39 -10.73
CA ASP A 347 20.52 -7.91 -11.28
C ASP A 347 21.80 -8.53 -10.65
N ASP A 348 22.59 -7.79 -9.86
CA ASP A 348 23.81 -8.27 -9.19
C ASP A 348 23.59 -8.55 -7.68
N ASP A 349 22.35 -8.65 -7.25
CA ASP A 349 21.97 -8.92 -5.87
C ASP A 349 22.48 -10.26 -5.32
N PRO A 350 22.76 -10.31 -4.01
CA PRO A 350 23.20 -11.53 -3.35
C PRO A 350 22.19 -12.65 -3.51
N SER A 351 22.68 -13.80 -3.97
CA SER A 351 21.79 -14.93 -4.21
C SER A 351 22.36 -16.26 -3.70
N ARG A 352 21.45 -17.20 -3.40
CA ARG A 352 21.76 -18.55 -2.98
C ARG A 352 20.93 -19.55 -3.78
N GLY A 353 21.50 -20.68 -4.16
CA GLY A 353 20.90 -21.70 -5.02
C GLY A 353 21.46 -21.67 -6.44
N ASP A 354 20.89 -22.49 -7.32
CA ASP A 354 21.33 -22.57 -8.71
C ASP A 354 20.82 -21.35 -9.51
N ALA A 355 21.70 -20.63 -10.18
CA ALA A 355 21.33 -19.51 -11.04
C ALA A 355 20.36 -19.91 -12.18
N LYS A 356 20.29 -21.20 -12.53
CA LYS A 356 19.38 -21.77 -13.53
C LYS A 356 18.14 -22.42 -12.91
N ALA A 357 17.91 -22.24 -11.61
CA ALA A 357 16.73 -22.80 -10.95
C ALA A 357 15.44 -22.33 -11.65
N PRO A 358 14.46 -23.24 -11.89
CA PRO A 358 13.21 -22.91 -12.55
C PRO A 358 12.33 -21.94 -11.75
N VAL A 359 12.58 -21.79 -10.43
CA VAL A 359 11.88 -20.89 -9.56
C VAL A 359 12.86 -19.95 -8.87
N THR A 360 12.63 -18.64 -9.04
CA THR A 360 13.35 -17.58 -8.33
C THR A 360 12.46 -16.99 -7.25
N ILE A 361 12.97 -16.99 -6.03
CA ILE A 361 12.39 -16.29 -4.88
C ILE A 361 13.18 -15.00 -4.72
N VAL A 362 12.50 -13.84 -4.67
CA VAL A 362 13.12 -12.55 -4.37
C VAL A 362 12.54 -12.05 -3.05
N GLU A 363 13.39 -11.83 -2.05
CA GLU A 363 13.04 -11.23 -0.77
C GLU A 363 13.54 -9.80 -0.71
N PHE A 364 12.65 -8.84 -0.53
CA PHE A 364 12.99 -7.48 -0.10
C PHE A 364 12.96 -7.44 1.42
N THR A 365 14.11 -7.13 2.02
CA THR A 365 14.32 -7.33 3.45
C THR A 365 14.86 -6.08 4.15
N ASP A 366 14.63 -6.03 5.47
CA ASP A 366 15.17 -5.03 6.39
C ASP A 366 15.77 -5.75 7.59
N PHE A 367 17.07 -5.59 7.79
CA PHE A 367 17.81 -6.30 8.84
C PHE A 367 17.42 -5.90 10.26
N GLN A 368 16.72 -4.78 10.45
CA GLN A 368 16.18 -4.37 11.74
C GLN A 368 14.71 -4.75 11.94
N CYS A 369 14.04 -5.30 10.93
CA CYS A 369 12.64 -5.70 10.98
C CYS A 369 12.49 -7.09 11.66
N PRO A 370 11.71 -7.21 12.77
CA PRO A 370 11.51 -8.51 13.43
C PRO A 370 10.81 -9.55 12.54
N SER A 371 9.89 -9.12 11.67
CA SER A 371 9.20 -10.01 10.73
C SER A 371 10.15 -10.58 9.68
N CYS A 372 11.17 -9.81 9.25
CA CYS A 372 12.21 -10.30 8.36
C CYS A 372 13.08 -11.37 9.05
N ALA A 373 13.45 -11.15 10.32
CA ALA A 373 14.16 -12.17 11.09
C ALA A 373 13.34 -13.46 11.24
N ALA A 374 12.03 -13.35 11.48
CA ALA A 374 11.12 -14.49 11.57
C ALA A 374 10.95 -15.25 10.24
N MET A 375 11.17 -14.59 9.08
CA MET A 375 11.09 -15.20 7.76
C MET A 375 12.33 -16.04 7.41
N GLN A 376 13.51 -15.74 7.99
CA GLN A 376 14.75 -16.42 7.65
C GLN A 376 14.71 -17.96 7.84
N PRO A 377 14.23 -18.53 8.97
CA PRO A 377 14.13 -19.98 9.10
C PRO A 377 13.18 -20.62 8.07
N VAL A 378 12.13 -19.90 7.63
CA VAL A 378 11.22 -20.36 6.58
C VAL A 378 11.95 -20.47 5.25
N LEU A 379 12.71 -19.44 4.86
CA LEU A 379 13.49 -19.43 3.62
C LEU A 379 14.59 -20.50 3.63
N GLU A 380 15.28 -20.70 4.75
CA GLU A 380 16.28 -21.76 4.91
C GLU A 380 15.65 -23.17 4.74
N GLU A 381 14.47 -23.39 5.32
CA GLU A 381 13.76 -24.66 5.14
C GLU A 381 13.34 -24.88 3.69
N ILE A 382 12.88 -23.84 2.99
CA ILE A 382 12.55 -23.88 1.56
C ILE A 382 13.78 -24.23 0.72
N LEU A 383 14.90 -23.54 0.92
CA LEU A 383 16.14 -23.82 0.20
C LEU A 383 16.59 -25.27 0.41
N LYS A 384 16.51 -25.77 1.65
CA LYS A 384 16.83 -27.17 1.97
C LYS A 384 15.88 -28.16 1.31
N SER A 385 14.57 -27.87 1.30
CA SER A 385 13.54 -28.79 0.83
C SER A 385 13.50 -28.90 -0.70
N TYR A 386 13.72 -27.78 -1.40
CA TYR A 386 13.62 -27.74 -2.86
C TYR A 386 14.98 -27.83 -3.58
N GLY A 387 16.09 -27.61 -2.87
CA GLY A 387 17.46 -27.75 -3.40
C GLY A 387 17.70 -26.91 -4.65
N ASN A 388 18.20 -27.53 -5.72
CA ASN A 388 18.51 -26.84 -6.97
C ASN A 388 17.29 -26.38 -7.80
N LYS A 389 16.07 -26.64 -7.32
CA LYS A 389 14.85 -26.18 -8.00
C LYS A 389 14.49 -24.74 -7.67
N VAL A 390 15.11 -24.16 -6.66
CA VAL A 390 14.86 -22.77 -6.22
C VAL A 390 16.17 -21.98 -6.10
N ARG A 391 16.08 -20.69 -6.43
CA ARG A 391 17.11 -19.68 -6.18
C ARG A 391 16.49 -18.60 -5.30
N LEU A 392 17.18 -18.21 -4.23
CA LEU A 392 16.84 -17.05 -3.41
C LEU A 392 17.72 -15.87 -3.81
N VAL A 393 17.11 -14.71 -4.05
CA VAL A 393 17.77 -13.41 -4.24
C VAL A 393 17.29 -12.51 -3.11
N VAL A 394 18.23 -11.78 -2.48
CA VAL A 394 17.93 -10.88 -1.37
C VAL A 394 18.19 -9.45 -1.81
N ARG A 395 17.17 -8.60 -1.70
CA ARG A 395 17.22 -7.19 -2.03
C ARG A 395 16.98 -6.32 -0.79
N ASP A 396 17.63 -5.19 -0.74
CA ASP A 396 17.58 -4.29 0.40
C ASP A 396 16.31 -3.42 0.39
N PHE A 397 15.56 -3.43 1.51
CA PHE A 397 14.43 -2.51 1.67
C PHE A 397 14.36 -1.95 3.10
N PRO A 398 15.38 -1.18 3.54
CA PRO A 398 15.43 -0.60 4.87
C PRO A 398 14.29 0.40 5.09
N LEU A 399 13.40 0.13 6.03
CA LEU A 399 12.26 0.97 6.35
C LEU A 399 12.70 2.24 7.07
N ALA A 400 12.12 3.38 6.71
CA ALA A 400 12.50 4.67 7.26
C ALA A 400 12.33 4.81 8.78
N ARG A 401 11.43 4.01 9.38
CA ARG A 401 11.21 3.96 10.84
C ARG A 401 12.29 3.20 11.61
N HIS A 402 13.15 2.44 10.93
CA HIS A 402 14.24 1.68 11.53
C HIS A 402 15.55 2.44 11.39
N GLU A 403 16.04 2.99 12.49
CA GLU A 403 17.16 3.95 12.53
C GLU A 403 18.44 3.41 11.88
N ASN A 404 18.79 2.14 12.14
CA ASN A 404 20.03 1.53 11.71
C ASN A 404 19.90 0.64 10.45
N ALA A 405 18.69 0.41 9.96
CA ALA A 405 18.42 -0.53 8.88
C ALA A 405 19.21 -0.20 7.60
N ARG A 406 19.29 1.10 7.24
CA ARG A 406 20.05 1.52 6.06
C ARG A 406 21.53 1.24 6.17
N LYS A 407 22.12 1.53 7.34
CA LYS A 407 23.54 1.23 7.57
C LYS A 407 23.81 -0.27 7.66
N ALA A 408 22.88 -1.04 8.18
CA ALA A 408 22.97 -2.50 8.19
C ALA A 408 22.93 -3.07 6.76
N ALA A 409 22.10 -2.53 5.86
CA ALA A 409 22.08 -2.90 4.44
C ALA A 409 23.40 -2.55 3.73
N GLU A 410 23.91 -1.33 3.90
CA GLU A 410 25.22 -0.94 3.36
C GLU A 410 26.36 -1.85 3.88
N ALA A 411 26.29 -2.26 5.15
CA ALA A 411 27.27 -3.18 5.75
C ALA A 411 27.15 -4.61 5.18
N ALA A 412 25.94 -5.09 4.93
CA ALA A 412 25.71 -6.39 4.28
C ALA A 412 26.29 -6.41 2.86
N ASN A 413 26.14 -5.32 2.10
CA ASN A 413 26.75 -5.18 0.78
C ASN A 413 28.29 -5.10 0.84
N ALA A 414 28.86 -4.45 1.86
CA ALA A 414 30.31 -4.47 2.11
C ALA A 414 30.83 -5.88 2.43
N ALA A 415 30.03 -6.69 3.15
CA ALA A 415 30.34 -8.10 3.39
C ALA A 415 30.17 -8.95 2.13
N ASN A 416 29.15 -8.66 1.29
CA ASN A 416 28.93 -9.29 -0.02
C ASN A 416 30.16 -9.13 -0.93
N ALA A 417 30.72 -7.93 -1.00
CA ALA A 417 31.93 -7.63 -1.77
C ALA A 417 33.18 -8.40 -1.30
N GLN A 418 33.08 -9.10 -0.18
CA GLN A 418 34.10 -10.00 0.39
C GLN A 418 33.61 -11.46 0.46
N GLY A 419 32.48 -11.80 -0.20
CA GLY A 419 31.93 -13.15 -0.30
C GLY A 419 31.31 -13.70 0.98
N LYS A 420 30.85 -12.84 1.88
CA LYS A 420 30.32 -13.22 3.21
C LYS A 420 28.93 -12.64 3.51
N PHE A 421 28.13 -12.42 2.47
CA PHE A 421 26.79 -11.81 2.63
C PHE A 421 25.91 -12.60 3.61
N PHE A 422 25.70 -13.88 3.34
CA PHE A 422 24.74 -14.69 4.12
C PHE A 422 25.18 -14.95 5.54
N GLU A 423 26.50 -15.14 5.76
CA GLU A 423 27.03 -15.27 7.12
C GLU A 423 26.92 -13.96 7.89
N TYR A 424 27.11 -12.83 7.22
CA TYR A 424 27.00 -11.51 7.83
C TYR A 424 25.55 -11.17 8.18
N THR A 425 24.63 -11.36 7.25
CA THR A 425 23.20 -11.09 7.46
C THR A 425 22.57 -12.00 8.52
N ALA A 426 23.05 -13.25 8.66
CA ALA A 426 22.64 -14.12 9.76
C ALA A 426 23.02 -13.55 11.13
N LEU A 427 24.16 -12.85 11.27
CA LEU A 427 24.51 -12.13 12.50
C LEU A 427 23.62 -10.91 12.73
N LEU A 428 23.29 -10.16 11.67
CA LEU A 428 22.42 -9.00 11.76
C LEU A 428 21.03 -9.40 12.29
N PHE A 429 20.41 -10.42 11.70
CA PHE A 429 19.10 -10.92 12.15
C PHE A 429 19.13 -11.49 13.59
N LYS A 430 20.24 -12.11 13.98
CA LYS A 430 20.41 -12.62 15.33
C LYS A 430 20.58 -11.52 16.39
N ARG A 431 21.01 -10.32 15.99
CA ARG A 431 21.40 -9.23 16.88
C ARG A 431 20.75 -7.91 16.48
N GLN A 432 19.46 -7.95 16.19
CA GLN A 432 18.69 -6.79 15.69
C GLN A 432 18.69 -5.57 16.64
N ASP A 433 18.97 -5.79 17.92
CA ASP A 433 19.13 -4.75 18.94
C ASP A 433 20.48 -4.01 18.88
N LYS A 434 21.45 -4.49 18.08
CA LYS A 434 22.83 -4.00 18.00
C LYS A 434 23.27 -3.84 16.55
N LEU A 435 22.66 -2.89 15.84
CA LEU A 435 22.95 -2.58 14.44
C LEU A 435 23.57 -1.19 14.26
N ASP A 436 24.09 -0.60 15.33
CA ASP A 436 24.88 0.63 15.26
C ASP A 436 26.21 0.42 14.50
N PRO A 437 26.82 1.48 13.92
CA PRO A 437 28.02 1.34 13.09
C PRO A 437 29.19 0.64 13.78
N ALA A 438 29.37 0.77 15.10
CA ALA A 438 30.44 0.11 15.83
C ALA A 438 30.21 -1.40 15.90
N SER A 439 28.97 -1.82 16.20
CA SER A 439 28.56 -3.22 16.21
C SER A 439 28.69 -3.86 14.82
N LEU A 440 28.26 -3.17 13.76
CA LEU A 440 28.41 -3.64 12.36
C LEU A 440 29.88 -3.92 12.01
N LYS A 441 30.78 -3.03 12.40
CA LYS A 441 32.21 -3.21 12.20
C LYS A 441 32.77 -4.38 13.02
N GLN A 442 32.29 -4.62 14.22
CA GLN A 442 32.68 -5.77 15.04
C GLN A 442 32.27 -7.09 14.37
N TYR A 443 31.09 -7.19 13.78
CA TYR A 443 30.64 -8.39 13.07
C TYR A 443 31.51 -8.72 11.87
N ALA A 444 32.00 -7.69 11.16
CA ALA A 444 33.00 -7.89 10.11
C ALA A 444 34.29 -8.54 10.63
N THR A 445 34.76 -8.14 11.84
CA THR A 445 35.90 -8.78 12.49
C THR A 445 35.62 -10.23 12.89
N GLU A 446 34.44 -10.50 13.47
CA GLU A 446 34.02 -11.86 13.87
C GLU A 446 34.04 -12.83 12.69
N LEU A 447 33.68 -12.37 11.50
CA LEU A 447 33.69 -13.15 10.27
C LEU A 447 35.00 -13.19 9.51
N GLY A 448 36.05 -12.52 10.04
CA GLY A 448 37.38 -12.49 9.42
C GLY A 448 37.44 -11.67 8.13
N LEU A 449 36.54 -10.69 7.95
CA LEU A 449 36.57 -9.79 6.80
C LEU A 449 37.79 -8.83 6.89
N ASN A 450 38.22 -8.32 5.73
CA ASN A 450 39.22 -7.25 5.71
C ASN A 450 38.60 -5.99 6.32
N ARG A 451 38.93 -5.77 7.60
CA ARG A 451 38.33 -4.73 8.42
C ARG A 451 38.65 -3.31 7.92
N ALA A 452 39.88 -3.07 7.45
CA ALA A 452 40.26 -1.75 6.94
C ALA A 452 39.46 -1.39 5.67
N ARG A 453 39.29 -2.37 4.77
CA ARG A 453 38.45 -2.21 3.57
C ARG A 453 36.96 -2.03 3.93
N PHE A 454 36.47 -2.86 4.83
CA PHE A 454 35.07 -2.81 5.28
C PHE A 454 34.72 -1.45 5.90
N ASP A 455 35.56 -0.96 6.80
CA ASP A 455 35.36 0.33 7.48
C ASP A 455 35.38 1.50 6.49
N LEU A 456 36.33 1.52 5.56
CA LEU A 456 36.41 2.54 4.52
C LEU A 456 35.18 2.57 3.65
N GLU A 457 34.69 1.39 3.21
CA GLU A 457 33.52 1.26 2.34
C GLU A 457 32.22 1.65 3.08
N LEU A 458 32.08 1.25 4.36
CA LEU A 458 30.90 1.56 5.18
C LEU A 458 30.85 3.03 5.58
N ASP A 459 31.96 3.60 6.07
CA ASP A 459 32.01 5.00 6.49
C ASP A 459 31.87 5.95 5.29
N GLY A 460 32.47 5.57 4.15
CA GLY A 460 32.35 6.31 2.90
C GLY A 460 31.00 6.19 2.20
N GLY A 461 30.09 5.32 2.67
CA GLY A 461 28.77 5.12 2.08
C GLY A 461 28.82 4.54 0.67
N LYS A 462 29.81 3.69 0.39
CA LYS A 462 30.05 3.12 -0.96
C LYS A 462 28.82 2.44 -1.55
N TYR A 463 28.05 1.74 -0.70
CA TYR A 463 26.87 0.97 -1.11
C TYR A 463 25.53 1.70 -0.89
N ALA A 464 25.57 2.98 -0.53
CA ALA A 464 24.35 3.76 -0.32
C ALA A 464 23.51 3.93 -1.59
N ALA A 465 24.14 3.93 -2.76
CA ALA A 465 23.47 4.01 -4.06
C ALA A 465 22.79 2.69 -4.41
N GLU A 466 23.43 1.56 -4.12
CA GLU A 466 22.90 0.20 -4.30
C GLU A 466 21.65 -0.01 -3.45
N VAL A 467 21.78 0.18 -2.14
CA VAL A 467 20.62 0.12 -1.22
C VAL A 467 19.48 1.04 -1.66
N LYS A 468 19.81 2.20 -2.22
CA LYS A 468 18.79 3.10 -2.75
C LYS A 468 18.12 2.56 -4.01
N HIS A 469 18.88 1.95 -4.90
CA HIS A 469 18.37 1.34 -6.12
C HIS A 469 17.33 0.26 -5.79
N ASP A 470 17.64 -0.62 -4.85
CA ASP A 470 16.73 -1.65 -4.37
C ASP A 470 15.44 -1.08 -3.75
N VAL A 471 15.57 -0.02 -2.95
CA VAL A 471 14.41 0.66 -2.38
C VAL A 471 13.55 1.29 -3.48
N ASP A 472 14.16 1.95 -4.47
CA ASP A 472 13.43 2.58 -5.57
C ASP A 472 12.68 1.52 -6.41
N ASP A 473 13.32 0.41 -6.70
CA ASP A 473 12.71 -0.75 -7.38
C ASP A 473 11.57 -1.35 -6.57
N GLY A 474 11.80 -1.60 -5.27
CA GLY A 474 10.77 -2.12 -4.38
C GLY A 474 9.54 -1.22 -4.32
N GLU A 475 9.74 0.10 -4.23
CA GLU A 475 8.64 1.07 -4.29
C GLU A 475 7.89 0.99 -5.65
N MET A 476 8.60 0.79 -6.77
CA MET A 476 7.97 0.57 -8.09
C MET A 476 7.14 -0.71 -8.14
N TYR A 477 7.57 -1.76 -7.44
CA TYR A 477 6.81 -3.01 -7.33
C TYR A 477 5.64 -2.93 -6.34
N GLY A 478 5.46 -1.77 -5.69
CA GLY A 478 4.37 -1.51 -4.74
C GLY A 478 4.64 -2.04 -3.34
N ILE A 479 5.91 -2.23 -2.98
CA ILE A 479 6.34 -2.64 -1.63
C ILE A 479 6.27 -1.43 -0.70
N ASP A 480 5.59 -1.58 0.44
CA ASP A 480 5.46 -0.58 1.50
C ASP A 480 5.86 -1.12 2.89
N SER A 481 6.15 -2.41 2.97
CA SER A 481 6.48 -3.12 4.21
C SER A 481 7.40 -4.31 3.95
N THR A 482 8.08 -4.79 4.99
CA THR A 482 9.00 -5.94 4.93
C THR A 482 8.64 -7.02 5.96
N PRO A 483 8.94 -8.31 5.66
CA PRO A 483 9.50 -8.80 4.40
C PRO A 483 8.48 -8.72 3.25
N ALA A 484 8.95 -8.47 2.00
CA ALA A 484 8.15 -8.67 0.81
C ALA A 484 8.81 -9.76 -0.04
N VAL A 485 8.08 -10.83 -0.29
CA VAL A 485 8.59 -12.04 -0.97
C VAL A 485 7.83 -12.25 -2.27
N PHE A 486 8.57 -12.48 -3.34
CA PHE A 486 8.02 -12.81 -4.66
C PHE A 486 8.54 -14.17 -5.12
N VAL A 487 7.68 -14.95 -5.76
CA VAL A 487 8.04 -16.22 -6.39
C VAL A 487 7.75 -16.12 -7.89
N ASN A 488 8.77 -16.11 -8.72
CA ASN A 488 8.65 -15.86 -10.16
C ASN A 488 7.76 -14.63 -10.48
N GLY A 489 7.95 -13.53 -9.72
CA GLY A 489 7.24 -12.28 -9.89
C GLY A 489 5.83 -12.21 -9.26
N VAL A 490 5.37 -13.29 -8.63
CA VAL A 490 4.08 -13.32 -7.90
C VAL A 490 4.32 -13.06 -6.42
N ALA A 491 3.70 -12.02 -5.87
CA ALA A 491 3.85 -11.66 -4.47
C ALA A 491 3.26 -12.70 -3.50
N LEU A 492 4.01 -13.07 -2.47
CA LEU A 492 3.53 -13.88 -1.35
C LEU A 492 2.65 -13.01 -0.44
N ARG A 493 1.39 -13.39 -0.25
CA ARG A 493 0.42 -12.62 0.53
C ARG A 493 0.42 -12.98 2.01
N GLU A 494 0.56 -14.25 2.28
CA GLU A 494 0.61 -14.81 3.63
C GLU A 494 2.03 -15.31 3.90
N MET A 495 2.67 -14.77 4.92
CA MET A 495 4.05 -15.10 5.31
C MET A 495 4.09 -16.43 6.06
N SER A 496 3.59 -17.50 5.41
CA SER A 496 3.61 -18.86 5.90
C SER A 496 4.40 -19.77 4.95
N ILE A 497 4.95 -20.85 5.50
CA ILE A 497 5.70 -21.83 4.70
C ILE A 497 4.78 -22.56 3.72
N GLU A 498 3.53 -22.79 4.08
CA GLU A 498 2.52 -23.44 3.27
C GLU A 498 2.19 -22.61 2.02
N ALA A 499 1.96 -21.29 2.21
CA ALA A 499 1.69 -20.37 1.10
C ALA A 499 2.90 -20.24 0.18
N LEU A 500 4.12 -20.19 0.74
CA LEU A 500 5.35 -20.13 -0.04
C LEU A 500 5.56 -21.42 -0.86
N ARG A 501 5.35 -22.60 -0.26
CA ARG A 501 5.38 -23.89 -0.96
C ARG A 501 4.38 -23.94 -2.11
N ALA A 502 3.14 -23.48 -1.88
CA ALA A 502 2.10 -23.46 -2.91
C ALA A 502 2.49 -22.60 -4.13
N LEU A 503 3.14 -21.44 -3.90
CA LEU A 503 3.64 -20.60 -5.00
C LEU A 503 4.81 -21.26 -5.74
N ILE A 504 5.76 -21.88 -5.03
CA ILE A 504 6.90 -22.59 -5.61
C ILE A 504 6.42 -23.76 -6.46
N ASP A 505 5.52 -24.61 -5.94
CA ASP A 505 5.00 -25.78 -6.65
C ASP A 505 4.24 -25.36 -7.92
N ARG A 506 3.51 -24.25 -7.87
CA ARG A 506 2.87 -23.65 -9.06
C ARG A 506 3.91 -23.20 -10.08
N GLY A 507 4.99 -22.56 -9.65
CA GLY A 507 6.10 -22.14 -10.50
C GLY A 507 6.80 -23.33 -11.17
N LEU A 508 7.03 -24.40 -10.42
CA LEU A 508 7.61 -25.65 -10.93
C LEU A 508 6.68 -26.34 -11.95
N ALA A 509 5.38 -26.39 -11.69
CA ALA A 509 4.40 -26.94 -12.62
C ALA A 509 4.37 -26.16 -13.94
N ALA A 510 4.40 -24.83 -13.87
CA ALA A 510 4.45 -23.96 -15.05
C ALA A 510 5.74 -24.18 -15.87
N ALA A 511 6.88 -24.28 -15.20
CA ALA A 511 8.17 -24.55 -15.87
C ALA A 511 8.19 -25.91 -16.58
N ASN A 512 7.54 -26.93 -16.00
CA ASN A 512 7.45 -28.25 -16.59
C ASN A 512 6.48 -28.33 -17.78
N SER A 513 5.49 -27.46 -17.84
CA SER A 513 4.49 -27.39 -18.92
C SER A 513 4.91 -26.51 -20.10
N ALA A 514 5.96 -25.69 -19.94
CA ALA A 514 6.51 -24.89 -21.02
C ALA A 514 7.10 -25.81 -22.13
N PRO A 515 6.75 -25.59 -23.42
CA PRO A 515 7.32 -26.37 -24.50
C PRO A 515 8.85 -26.21 -24.49
N LYS A 516 9.58 -27.34 -24.38
CA LYS A 516 11.03 -27.33 -24.54
C LYS A 516 11.31 -26.85 -25.97
N LEU A 517 11.78 -25.62 -26.12
CA LEU A 517 12.34 -25.16 -27.38
C LEU A 517 13.46 -26.13 -27.75
N SER A 518 13.23 -26.96 -28.79
CA SER A 518 14.23 -27.84 -29.33
C SER A 518 15.39 -26.98 -29.81
N SER A 519 16.53 -27.08 -29.13
CA SER A 519 17.80 -26.60 -29.65
C SER A 519 18.14 -27.41 -30.90
N ASN A 520 17.86 -26.85 -32.06
CA ASN A 520 18.52 -27.23 -33.31
C ASN A 520 19.74 -26.33 -33.50
#